data_c1cbeeaa228817782a591ef1e4a355cf
#
_entry.id   c1cbeeaa228817782a591ef1e4a355cf
#
_cell.length_a   1.000
_cell.length_b   1.000
_cell.length_c   1.000
_cell.angle_alpha   90.00
_cell.angle_beta   90.00
_cell.angle_gamma   90.00
#
_symmetry.space_group_name_H-M   'P 1'
#
loop_
_entity.id
_entity.type
_entity.pdbx_description
1 polymer ?
#
loop_
_entity_poly.entity_id
_entity_poly.type
_entity_poly.pdbx_seq_one_letter_code
_entity_poly.pdbx_strand_id
1 'polypeptide(L)'
;MLSHQLKQFMIDGEKSIIQNPTEAQRKEHEKCEFEVHEVYAVDVLISTGEGKGKEMDARTTVYKKTDEMYQLKMKASRAFIGEVDKRFGNMPFTLRLV
;
A
#
# COMPACT_ATOMS: atom_id res chain seq x y z
N MET A 1 10.10 2.92 2.96
CA MET A 1 8.81 3.53 2.63
C MET A 1 8.81 4.06 1.22
N LEU A 2 7.69 3.95 0.57
CA LEU A 2 7.59 4.27 -0.85
C LEU A 2 6.55 5.35 -1.10
N SER A 3 6.93 6.35 -1.89
CA SER A 3 5.97 7.15 -2.62
C SER A 3 5.63 6.37 -3.90
N HIS A 4 4.40 6.43 -4.34
CA HIS A 4 3.97 5.61 -5.46
C HIS A 4 2.91 6.29 -6.31
N GLN A 5 2.81 5.84 -7.55
CA GLN A 5 1.78 6.27 -8.46
C GLN A 5 0.41 5.74 -8.03
N LEU A 6 -0.61 6.54 -8.23
CA LEU A 6 -2.01 6.17 -8.03
C LEU A 6 -2.73 6.07 -9.36
N LYS A 7 -3.66 5.14 -9.47
CA LYS A 7 -4.62 5.05 -10.56
C LYS A 7 -6.03 4.99 -10.00
N GLN A 8 -7.03 5.22 -10.84
CA GLN A 8 -8.43 5.17 -10.40
C GLN A 8 -8.76 3.79 -9.81
N PHE A 9 -9.28 3.77 -8.59
CA PHE A 9 -9.61 2.56 -7.83
C PHE A 9 -8.43 1.62 -7.57
N MET A 10 -7.20 2.09 -7.78
CA MET A 10 -5.99 1.30 -7.54
C MET A 10 -4.93 2.18 -6.88
N ILE A 11 -4.53 1.83 -5.66
CA ILE A 11 -3.51 2.60 -4.94
C ILE A 11 -2.08 2.20 -5.31
N ASP A 12 -1.89 1.04 -5.92
CA ASP A 12 -0.58 0.52 -6.28
C ASP A 12 -0.34 0.72 -7.79
N GLY A 13 0.16 1.87 -8.17
CA GLY A 13 0.58 2.11 -9.55
C GLY A 13 1.92 1.46 -9.86
N GLU A 14 2.32 1.49 -11.11
CA GLU A 14 3.55 0.85 -11.58
C GLU A 14 4.81 1.57 -11.12
N LYS A 15 4.75 2.90 -10.99
CA LYS A 15 5.91 3.71 -10.65
C LYS A 15 5.98 3.96 -9.15
N SER A 16 7.18 3.82 -8.59
CA SER A 16 7.40 4.09 -7.17
C SER A 16 8.71 4.82 -6.95
N ILE A 17 8.82 5.49 -5.82
CA ILE A 17 10.00 6.25 -5.42
C ILE A 17 10.40 5.76 -4.04
N ILE A 18 11.63 5.28 -3.91
CA ILE A 18 12.17 4.81 -2.63
C ILE A 18 13.00 5.92 -2.01
N GLN A 19 12.66 6.29 -0.78
CA GLN A 19 13.49 7.21 0.01
C GLN A 19 14.63 6.43 0.65
N ASN A 20 15.83 7.00 0.58
CA ASN A 20 17.05 6.45 1.18
C ASN A 20 17.22 4.95 0.88
N PRO A 21 17.27 4.55 -0.41
CA PRO A 21 17.35 3.14 -0.77
C PRO A 21 18.69 2.53 -0.39
N THR A 22 18.67 1.24 -0.01
CA THR A 22 19.90 0.46 0.13
C THR A 22 20.46 0.12 -1.26
N GLU A 23 21.72 -0.34 -1.33
CA GLU A 23 22.33 -0.73 -2.61
C GLU A 23 21.53 -1.83 -3.33
N ALA A 24 21.02 -2.82 -2.58
CA ALA A 24 20.17 -3.87 -3.11
C ALA A 24 18.88 -3.31 -3.72
N GLN A 25 18.23 -2.38 -3.03
CA GLN A 25 17.03 -1.72 -3.52
C GLN A 25 17.30 -0.88 -4.77
N ARG A 26 18.44 -0.20 -4.83
CA ARG A 26 18.81 0.58 -6.02
C ARG A 26 18.99 -0.29 -7.26
N LYS A 27 19.53 -1.49 -7.09
CA LYS A 27 19.76 -2.43 -8.19
C LYS A 27 18.45 -3.03 -8.72
N GLU A 28 17.52 -3.31 -7.83
CA GLU A 28 16.24 -3.94 -8.18
C GLU A 28 15.17 -2.94 -8.64
N HIS A 29 15.30 -1.68 -8.24
CA HIS A 29 14.31 -0.66 -8.54
C HIS A 29 14.52 -0.08 -9.95
N GLU A 30 13.48 -0.13 -10.77
CA GLU A 30 13.50 0.45 -12.11
C GLU A 30 13.43 1.97 -12.04
N LYS A 31 14.25 2.62 -12.85
CA LYS A 31 14.19 4.07 -13.02
C LYS A 31 12.93 4.44 -13.79
N CYS A 32 12.29 5.50 -13.38
CA CYS A 32 11.11 6.01 -14.05
C CYS A 32 11.12 7.53 -14.06
N GLU A 33 10.35 8.10 -14.97
CA GLU A 33 10.16 9.54 -15.09
C GLU A 33 8.69 9.88 -14.91
N PHE A 34 8.41 11.08 -14.41
CA PHE A 34 7.06 11.57 -14.32
C PHE A 34 6.52 11.91 -15.71
N GLU A 35 5.29 11.54 -15.96
CA GLU A 35 4.59 11.83 -17.20
C GLU A 35 3.32 12.63 -16.94
N VAL A 36 2.77 13.22 -17.99
CA VAL A 36 1.54 14.00 -17.89
C VAL A 36 0.36 13.11 -17.49
N HIS A 37 -0.54 13.66 -16.69
CA HIS A 37 -1.76 12.99 -16.19
C HIS A 37 -1.50 11.84 -15.22
N GLU A 38 -0.34 11.82 -14.59
CA GLU A 38 -0.06 10.88 -13.50
C GLU A 38 -0.36 11.52 -12.14
N VAL A 39 -0.81 10.69 -11.21
CA VAL A 39 -1.09 11.08 -9.82
C VAL A 39 -0.23 10.25 -8.90
N TYR A 40 0.36 10.87 -7.90
CA TYR A 40 1.27 10.22 -6.95
C TYR A 40 0.86 10.48 -5.52
N ALA A 41 0.98 9.46 -4.69
CA ALA A 41 0.97 9.61 -3.24
C ALA A 41 2.41 9.84 -2.79
N VAL A 42 2.71 11.05 -2.34
CA VAL A 42 4.05 11.42 -1.90
C VAL A 42 4.15 11.28 -0.39
N ASP A 43 5.00 10.38 0.06
CA ASP A 43 5.25 10.11 1.47
C ASP A 43 6.68 10.50 1.80
N VAL A 44 6.85 11.60 2.54
CA VAL A 44 8.16 12.14 2.89
C VAL A 44 8.40 12.00 4.38
N LEU A 45 9.45 11.28 4.72
CA LEU A 45 9.88 11.12 6.10
C LEU A 45 11.17 11.86 6.35
N ILE A 46 11.24 12.55 7.48
CA ILE A 46 12.42 13.28 7.93
C ILE A 46 12.88 12.65 9.24
N SER A 47 14.18 12.33 9.31
CA SER A 47 14.75 11.71 10.50
C SER A 47 15.97 12.51 10.97
N THR A 48 16.15 12.57 12.29
CA THR A 48 17.37 13.13 12.90
C THR A 48 18.46 12.06 13.07
N GLY A 49 18.16 10.80 12.77
CA GLY A 49 19.09 9.68 12.85
C GLY A 49 19.63 9.25 11.49
N GLU A 50 19.97 7.98 11.35
CA GLU A 50 20.53 7.42 10.11
C GLU A 50 19.53 7.30 8.96
N GLY A 51 18.26 7.46 9.21
CA GLY A 51 17.22 7.36 8.19
C GLY A 51 16.91 5.94 7.73
N LYS A 52 17.21 4.94 8.56
CA LYS A 52 16.90 3.54 8.25
C LYS A 52 15.59 3.12 8.90
N GLY A 53 14.75 2.44 8.14
CA GLY A 53 13.50 1.88 8.65
C GLY A 53 13.77 0.73 9.64
N LYS A 54 12.95 0.65 10.68
CA LYS A 54 13.03 -0.39 11.71
C LYS A 54 11.65 -0.92 12.02
N GLU A 55 11.52 -2.24 12.06
CA GLU A 55 10.28 -2.86 12.48
C GLU A 55 10.10 -2.77 13.99
N MET A 56 8.92 -2.44 14.41
CA MET A 56 8.52 -2.33 15.81
C MET A 56 7.33 -3.25 16.10
N ASP A 57 6.92 -3.36 17.36
CA ASP A 57 5.82 -4.23 17.78
C ASP A 57 4.43 -3.70 17.41
N ALA A 58 4.35 -2.68 16.60
CA ALA A 58 3.08 -2.13 16.16
C ALA A 58 2.31 -3.13 15.29
N ARG A 59 1.00 -3.21 15.51
CA ARG A 59 0.12 -4.08 14.71
C ARG A 59 -0.33 -3.36 13.45
N THR A 60 -0.60 -4.15 12.41
CA THR A 60 -1.21 -3.65 11.19
C THR A 60 -2.61 -3.09 11.49
N THR A 61 -2.88 -1.89 10.99
CA THR A 61 -4.16 -1.21 11.18
C THR A 61 -4.87 -0.88 9.88
N VAL A 62 -4.13 -0.85 8.78
CA VAL A 62 -4.68 -0.55 7.46
C VAL A 62 -4.57 -1.79 6.59
N TYR A 63 -5.67 -2.16 5.95
CA TYR A 63 -5.78 -3.35 5.13
C TYR A 63 -6.30 -3.00 3.75
N LYS A 64 -5.99 -3.84 2.79
CA LYS A 64 -6.50 -3.74 1.43
C LYS A 64 -6.82 -5.13 0.91
N LYS A 65 -7.95 -5.28 0.24
CA LYS A 65 -8.32 -6.53 -0.42
C LYS A 65 -7.40 -6.77 -1.62
N THR A 66 -6.92 -7.99 -1.78
CA THR A 66 -6.14 -8.41 -2.95
C THR A 66 -7.04 -9.12 -3.97
N ASP A 67 -6.50 -9.36 -5.16
CA ASP A 67 -7.22 -10.07 -6.22
C ASP A 67 -7.24 -11.60 -6.01
N GLU A 68 -6.60 -12.09 -4.94
CA GLU A 68 -6.62 -13.52 -4.63
C GLU A 68 -8.01 -13.98 -4.22
N MET A 69 -8.42 -15.12 -4.76
CA MET A 69 -9.70 -15.73 -4.40
C MET A 69 -9.47 -16.88 -3.44
N TYR A 70 -10.12 -16.83 -2.29
CA TYR A 70 -10.15 -17.98 -1.38
C TYR A 70 -11.55 -18.20 -0.84
N GLN A 71 -11.79 -19.46 -0.46
CA GLN A 71 -13.05 -19.83 0.16
C GLN A 71 -12.97 -19.65 1.66
N LEU A 72 -13.81 -18.77 2.18
CA LEU A 72 -13.93 -18.56 3.62
C LEU A 72 -15.00 -19.51 4.18
N LYS A 73 -14.62 -20.29 5.19
CA LYS A 73 -15.49 -21.30 5.78
C LYS A 73 -16.50 -20.72 6.75
N MET A 74 -16.11 -19.67 7.49
CA MET A 74 -17.00 -19.06 8.48
C MET A 74 -17.96 -18.07 7.84
N LYS A 75 -19.24 -18.15 8.23
CA LYS A 75 -20.27 -17.24 7.76
C LYS A 75 -19.95 -15.78 8.12
N ALA A 76 -19.45 -15.54 9.32
CA ALA A 76 -19.05 -14.20 9.77
C ALA A 76 -17.91 -13.63 8.90
N SER A 77 -16.92 -14.45 8.53
CA SER A 77 -15.82 -14.03 7.67
C SER A 77 -16.31 -13.67 6.26
N ARG A 78 -17.23 -14.45 5.71
CA ARG A 78 -17.83 -14.15 4.41
C ARG A 78 -18.64 -12.86 4.43
N ALA A 79 -19.39 -12.61 5.50
CA ALA A 79 -20.14 -11.38 5.67
C ALA A 79 -19.20 -10.16 5.78
N PHE A 80 -18.11 -10.29 6.53
CA PHE A 80 -17.11 -9.24 6.66
C PHE A 80 -16.48 -8.86 5.33
N ILE A 81 -16.00 -9.84 4.57
CA ILE A 81 -15.38 -9.60 3.25
C ILE A 81 -16.40 -9.04 2.26
N GLY A 82 -17.65 -9.49 2.30
CA GLY A 82 -18.73 -8.94 1.47
C GLY A 82 -18.97 -7.46 1.76
N GLU A 83 -18.96 -7.06 3.02
CA GLU A 83 -19.11 -5.67 3.44
C GLU A 83 -17.92 -4.82 2.97
N VAL A 84 -16.70 -5.34 3.12
CA VAL A 84 -15.47 -4.69 2.64
C VAL A 84 -15.54 -4.47 1.13
N ASP A 85 -15.91 -5.50 0.38
CA ASP A 85 -15.99 -5.42 -1.08
C ASP A 85 -17.03 -4.38 -1.53
N LYS A 86 -18.17 -4.33 -0.87
CA LYS A 86 -19.25 -3.39 -1.16
C LYS A 86 -18.87 -1.94 -0.87
N ARG A 87 -18.20 -1.67 0.26
CA ARG A 87 -17.91 -0.32 0.72
C ARG A 87 -16.60 0.24 0.20
N PHE A 88 -15.58 -0.57 0.08
CA PHE A 88 -14.21 -0.13 -0.23
C PHE A 88 -13.65 -0.70 -1.53
N GLY A 89 -14.16 -1.85 -1.99
CA GLY A 89 -13.57 -2.52 -3.14
C GLY A 89 -12.11 -2.86 -2.91
N ASN A 90 -11.23 -2.39 -3.78
CA ASN A 90 -9.78 -2.57 -3.67
C ASN A 90 -9.06 -1.43 -2.95
N MET A 91 -9.81 -0.50 -2.38
CA MET A 91 -9.22 0.64 -1.66
C MET A 91 -8.87 0.27 -0.22
N PRO A 92 -7.86 0.93 0.37
CA PRO A 92 -7.49 0.69 1.76
C PRO A 92 -8.61 1.05 2.75
N PHE A 93 -8.65 0.34 3.85
CA PHE A 93 -9.60 0.59 4.93
C PHE A 93 -8.99 0.25 6.28
N THR A 94 -9.60 0.75 7.34
CA THR A 94 -9.30 0.34 8.72
C THR A 94 -10.50 -0.41 9.28
N LEU A 95 -10.27 -1.24 10.30
CA LEU A 95 -11.36 -2.00 10.92
C LEU A 95 -12.41 -1.12 11.59
N ARG A 96 -12.09 0.13 11.90
CA ARG A 96 -13.05 1.09 12.45
C ARG A 96 -14.15 1.48 11.47
N LEU A 97 -13.87 1.36 10.19
CA LEU A 97 -14.80 1.77 9.13
C LEU A 97 -15.78 0.66 8.74
N VAL A 98 -15.56 -0.53 9.23
CA VAL A 98 -16.39 -1.69 8.88
C VAL A 98 -17.46 -1.97 9.92
#